data_741c5eaa87c68f426cfcfaacc1166f94
#
_entry.id   741c5eaa87c68f426cfcfaacc1166f94
#
_cell.length_a   1.000
_cell.length_b   1.000
_cell.length_c   1.000
_cell.angle_alpha   90.00
_cell.angle_beta   90.00
_cell.angle_gamma   90.00
#
_symmetry.space_group_name_H-M   'P 1'
#
loop_
_entity.id
_entity.type
_entity.pdbx_description
1 polymer ?
#
loop_
_entity_poly.entity_id
_entity_poly.type
_entity_poly.pdbx_seq_one_letter_code
_entity_poly.pdbx_strand_id
1 'polypeptide(L)'
;MKKAYFAISYSNRSLFDKEVDSLRKLFLKNNIELLVFVDKYSFRPNQEKEMMKVAFEEIDNSDFLIAELTTKSIGVGIEIGYAFAKNKPVFYLRKKDSEYSTTSSGCSTAIIAYRNEFDLKETIGKILKLKMSS
;
A
#
# COMPACT_ATOMS: atom_id res chain seq x y z
N MET A 1 5.25 8.77 -15.65
CA MET A 1 5.31 8.66 -14.17
C MET A 1 4.64 7.37 -13.74
N LYS A 2 5.29 6.59 -12.90
CA LYS A 2 4.71 5.39 -12.31
C LYS A 2 3.77 5.76 -11.16
N LYS A 3 2.88 4.85 -10.81
CA LYS A 3 1.87 5.07 -9.79
C LYS A 3 1.82 3.88 -8.83
N ALA A 4 1.83 4.17 -7.55
CA ALA A 4 1.68 3.19 -6.48
C ALA A 4 0.35 3.41 -5.75
N TYR A 5 -0.43 2.35 -5.59
CA TYR A 5 -1.66 2.37 -4.80
C TYR A 5 -1.30 2.03 -3.35
N PHE A 6 -1.63 2.93 -2.44
CA PHE A 6 -1.39 2.71 -1.01
C PHE A 6 -2.69 2.29 -0.34
N ALA A 7 -2.73 1.05 0.12
CA ALA A 7 -3.88 0.46 0.80
C ALA A 7 -3.67 0.53 2.32
N ILE A 8 -4.59 1.17 3.00
CA ILE A 8 -4.63 1.25 4.46
C ILE A 8 -6.09 1.38 4.88
N SER A 9 -6.45 0.80 6.04
CA SER A 9 -7.81 0.96 6.53
C SER A 9 -8.05 2.41 6.93
N TYR A 10 -9.27 2.90 6.65
CA TYR A 10 -9.66 4.26 7.02
C TYR A 10 -9.48 4.51 8.52
N SER A 11 -9.85 3.55 9.35
CA SER A 11 -9.77 3.69 10.81
C SER A 11 -8.34 3.80 11.35
N ASN A 12 -7.35 3.30 10.61
CA ASN A 12 -5.95 3.33 11.03
C ASN A 12 -5.13 4.43 10.36
N ARG A 13 -5.71 5.12 9.36
CA ARG A 13 -4.96 6.08 8.52
C ARG A 13 -4.20 7.13 9.34
N SER A 14 -4.85 7.71 10.35
CA SER A 14 -4.28 8.80 11.14
C SER A 14 -3.08 8.37 12.01
N LEU A 15 -2.92 7.07 12.22
CA LEU A 15 -1.80 6.54 13.01
C LEU A 15 -0.49 6.45 12.20
N PHE A 16 -0.57 6.68 10.89
CA PHE A 16 0.56 6.46 9.97
C PHE A 16 0.95 7.70 9.17
N ASP A 17 0.70 8.90 9.71
CA ASP A 17 1.03 10.15 9.02
C ASP A 17 2.52 10.26 8.67
N LYS A 18 3.39 9.92 9.60
CA LYS A 18 4.84 9.99 9.40
C LYS A 18 5.31 9.04 8.31
N GLU A 19 4.78 7.82 8.32
CA GLU A 19 5.10 6.80 7.33
C GLU A 19 4.64 7.21 5.94
N VAL A 20 3.42 7.68 5.83
CA VAL A 20 2.85 8.13 4.54
C VAL A 20 3.63 9.32 4.00
N ASP A 21 3.91 10.33 4.82
CA ASP A 21 4.67 11.51 4.40
C ASP A 21 6.06 11.13 3.92
N SER A 22 6.73 10.24 4.64
CA SER A 22 8.05 9.76 4.28
C SER A 22 8.03 9.03 2.93
N LEU A 23 7.04 8.18 2.72
CA LEU A 23 6.90 7.45 1.45
C LEU A 23 6.54 8.37 0.28
N ARG A 24 5.67 9.36 0.50
CA ARG A 24 5.34 10.33 -0.55
C ARG A 24 6.59 11.05 -1.06
N LYS A 25 7.41 11.53 -0.15
CA LYS A 25 8.64 12.25 -0.50
C LYS A 25 9.62 11.34 -1.24
N LEU A 26 9.79 10.11 -0.76
CA LEU A 26 10.68 9.14 -1.40
C LEU A 26 10.21 8.80 -2.81
N PHE A 27 8.92 8.54 -2.97
CA PHE A 27 8.37 8.15 -4.27
C PHE A 27 8.43 9.30 -5.26
N LEU A 28 8.15 10.51 -4.81
CA LEU A 28 8.24 11.69 -5.69
C LEU A 28 9.65 11.87 -6.24
N LYS A 29 10.67 11.64 -5.42
CA LYS A 29 12.08 11.67 -5.87
C LYS A 29 12.39 10.62 -6.93
N ASN A 30 11.63 9.54 -6.95
CA ASN A 30 11.79 8.44 -7.90
C ASN A 30 10.77 8.48 -9.04
N ASN A 31 10.11 9.62 -9.23
CA ASN A 31 9.10 9.84 -10.26
C ASN A 31 7.93 8.85 -10.16
N ILE A 32 7.47 8.60 -8.93
CA ILE A 32 6.33 7.73 -8.63
C ILE A 32 5.29 8.53 -7.86
N GLU A 33 4.04 8.48 -8.33
CA GLU A 33 2.91 9.05 -7.61
C GLU A 33 2.42 8.04 -6.57
N LEU A 34 2.32 8.46 -5.32
CA LEU A 34 1.72 7.64 -4.26
C LEU A 34 0.25 8.05 -4.10
N LEU A 35 -0.65 7.15 -4.45
CA LEU A 35 -2.08 7.36 -4.30
C LEU A 35 -2.55 6.68 -3.01
N VAL A 36 -2.91 7.48 -2.01
CA VAL A 36 -3.52 6.97 -0.78
C VAL A 36 -5.03 7.04 -0.96
N PHE A 37 -5.65 5.90 -1.20
CA PHE A 37 -7.06 5.82 -1.57
C PHE A 37 -7.98 6.52 -0.57
N VAL A 38 -7.77 6.26 0.73
CA VAL A 38 -8.62 6.82 1.79
C VAL A 38 -8.46 8.33 1.96
N ASP A 39 -7.37 8.91 1.46
CA ASP A 39 -7.17 10.37 1.45
C ASP A 39 -7.84 11.02 0.25
N LYS A 40 -7.85 10.32 -0.90
CA LYS A 40 -8.35 10.86 -2.16
C LYS A 40 -9.88 10.80 -2.25
N TYR A 41 -10.49 9.75 -1.69
CA TYR A 41 -11.90 9.48 -1.84
C TYR A 41 -12.63 9.40 -0.50
N SER A 42 -13.91 9.81 -0.52
CA SER A 42 -14.81 9.68 0.62
C SER A 42 -16.15 9.15 0.10
N PHE A 43 -16.68 8.13 0.75
CA PHE A 43 -17.92 7.48 0.35
C PHE A 43 -18.90 7.44 1.51
N ARG A 44 -20.20 7.51 1.17
CA ARG A 44 -21.26 7.34 2.16
C ARG A 44 -21.47 5.85 2.45
N PRO A 45 -22.08 5.50 3.62
CA PRO A 45 -22.26 4.09 3.98
C PRO A 45 -23.04 3.25 2.96
N ASN A 46 -23.89 3.86 2.14
CA ASN A 46 -24.66 3.14 1.12
C ASN A 46 -23.98 3.09 -0.26
N GLN A 47 -22.72 3.46 -0.33
CA GLN A 47 -21.93 3.50 -1.58
C GLN A 47 -20.84 2.43 -1.62
N GLU A 48 -21.05 1.29 -0.94
CA GLU A 48 -20.02 0.22 -0.87
C GLU A 48 -19.64 -0.31 -2.26
N LYS A 49 -20.62 -0.54 -3.13
CA LYS A 49 -20.35 -1.05 -4.49
C LYS A 49 -19.54 -0.07 -5.30
N GLU A 50 -19.88 1.20 -5.24
CA GLU A 50 -19.16 2.26 -5.95
C GLU A 50 -17.74 2.41 -5.40
N MET A 51 -17.59 2.39 -4.08
CA MET A 51 -16.29 2.47 -3.43
C MET A 51 -15.34 1.37 -3.94
N MET A 52 -15.80 0.13 -3.96
CA MET A 52 -14.98 -0.99 -4.40
C MET A 52 -14.68 -0.93 -5.90
N LYS A 53 -15.63 -0.48 -6.70
CA LYS A 53 -15.41 -0.27 -8.13
C LYS A 53 -14.29 0.75 -8.36
N VAL A 54 -14.34 1.88 -7.67
CA VAL A 54 -13.33 2.93 -7.80
C VAL A 54 -11.97 2.42 -7.30
N ALA A 55 -11.94 1.69 -6.17
CA ALA A 55 -10.70 1.12 -5.65
C ALA A 55 -10.04 0.19 -6.67
N PHE A 56 -10.81 -0.70 -7.28
CA PHE A 56 -10.27 -1.63 -8.28
C PHE A 56 -9.81 -0.91 -9.54
N GLU A 57 -10.52 0.12 -9.98
CA GLU A 57 -10.08 0.95 -11.11
C GLU A 57 -8.75 1.64 -10.82
N GLU A 58 -8.57 2.15 -9.61
CA GLU A 58 -7.31 2.78 -9.22
C GLU A 58 -6.17 1.76 -9.14
N ILE A 59 -6.44 0.56 -8.67
CA ILE A 59 -5.44 -0.51 -8.66
C ILE A 59 -5.08 -0.91 -10.10
N ASP A 60 -6.07 -1.04 -10.98
CA ASP A 60 -5.83 -1.34 -12.40
C ASP A 60 -4.91 -0.29 -13.05
N ASN A 61 -5.05 0.96 -12.65
CA ASN A 61 -4.26 2.07 -13.18
C ASN A 61 -2.93 2.28 -12.44
N SER A 62 -2.61 1.43 -11.49
CA SER A 62 -1.37 1.50 -10.71
C SER A 62 -0.37 0.46 -11.18
N ASP A 63 0.91 0.73 -10.98
CA ASP A 63 1.98 -0.19 -11.34
C ASP A 63 2.24 -1.22 -10.25
N PHE A 64 1.99 -0.86 -9.00
CA PHE A 64 2.11 -1.78 -7.86
C PHE A 64 1.27 -1.28 -6.68
N LEU A 65 1.09 -2.15 -5.70
CA LEU A 65 0.31 -1.86 -4.49
C LEU A 65 1.20 -1.97 -3.26
N ILE A 66 1.05 -1.01 -2.36
CA ILE A 66 1.67 -1.05 -1.04
C ILE A 66 0.54 -1.15 -0.02
N ALA A 67 0.61 -2.15 0.85
CA ALA A 67 -0.42 -2.39 1.85
C ALA A 67 0.16 -2.24 3.25
N GLU A 68 -0.37 -1.29 4.02
CA GLU A 68 -0.02 -1.16 5.44
C GLU A 68 -0.98 -2.05 6.25
N LEU A 69 -0.46 -3.15 6.76
CA LEU A 69 -1.23 -4.15 7.51
C LEU A 69 -0.65 -4.41 8.89
N THR A 70 -0.22 -3.37 9.58
CA THR A 70 0.16 -3.50 10.99
C THR A 70 -1.02 -4.06 11.80
N THR A 71 -2.23 -3.66 11.45
CA THR A 71 -3.47 -4.27 11.96
C THR A 71 -4.18 -4.91 10.77
N LYS A 72 -4.68 -6.13 10.96
CA LYS A 72 -5.42 -6.84 9.92
C LYS A 72 -6.65 -6.06 9.49
N SER A 73 -6.93 -6.05 8.19
CA SER A 73 -8.04 -5.31 7.59
C SER A 73 -8.63 -6.14 6.45
N ILE A 74 -9.94 -6.33 6.49
CA ILE A 74 -10.65 -7.06 5.44
C ILE A 74 -10.51 -6.31 4.11
N GLY A 75 -10.74 -5.00 4.10
CA GLY A 75 -10.68 -4.20 2.88
C GLY A 75 -9.31 -4.21 2.23
N VAL A 76 -8.27 -4.03 3.02
CA VAL A 76 -6.89 -4.08 2.51
C VAL A 76 -6.57 -5.48 1.97
N GLY A 77 -7.03 -6.53 2.64
CA GLY A 77 -6.84 -7.90 2.17
C GLY A 77 -7.49 -8.14 0.80
N ILE A 78 -8.70 -7.61 0.58
CA ILE A 78 -9.39 -7.72 -0.70
C ILE A 78 -8.60 -6.99 -1.80
N GLU A 79 -8.09 -5.80 -1.51
CA GLU A 79 -7.29 -5.02 -2.45
C GLU A 79 -5.99 -5.75 -2.82
N ILE A 80 -5.33 -6.36 -1.84
CA ILE A 80 -4.15 -7.20 -2.07
C ILE A 80 -4.48 -8.36 -3.02
N GLY A 81 -5.57 -9.08 -2.75
CA GLY A 81 -5.98 -10.20 -3.58
C GLY A 81 -6.29 -9.77 -5.02
N TYR A 82 -6.94 -8.63 -5.18
CA TYR A 82 -7.24 -8.08 -6.49
C TYR A 82 -5.95 -7.74 -7.25
N ALA A 83 -5.02 -7.04 -6.61
CA ALA A 83 -3.74 -6.68 -7.22
C ALA A 83 -2.95 -7.92 -7.62
N PHE A 84 -2.92 -8.92 -6.75
CA PHE A 84 -2.28 -10.20 -7.03
C PHE A 84 -2.88 -10.89 -8.27
N ALA A 85 -4.20 -10.93 -8.37
CA ALA A 85 -4.89 -11.52 -9.51
C ALA A 85 -4.61 -10.77 -10.81
N LYS A 86 -4.31 -9.48 -10.73
CA LYS A 86 -3.95 -8.63 -11.88
C LYS A 86 -2.45 -8.62 -12.16
N ASN A 87 -1.69 -9.48 -11.51
CA ASN A 87 -0.23 -9.59 -11.66
C ASN A 87 0.52 -8.30 -11.30
N LYS A 88 -0.03 -7.51 -10.38
CA LYS A 88 0.63 -6.33 -9.85
C LYS A 88 1.51 -6.74 -8.67
N PRO A 89 2.75 -6.24 -8.56
CA PRO A 89 3.54 -6.45 -7.35
C PRO A 89 2.85 -5.89 -6.13
N VAL A 90 2.94 -6.60 -5.01
CA VAL A 90 2.36 -6.20 -3.73
C VAL A 90 3.47 -6.17 -2.67
N PHE A 91 3.58 -5.05 -1.97
CA PHE A 91 4.51 -4.89 -0.86
C PHE A 91 3.71 -4.79 0.43
N TYR A 92 3.86 -5.79 1.29
CA TYR A 92 3.16 -5.88 2.56
C TYR A 92 4.02 -5.23 3.64
N LEU A 93 3.54 -4.11 4.20
CA LEU A 93 4.21 -3.38 5.27
C LEU A 93 3.58 -3.72 6.61
N ARG A 94 4.40 -3.98 7.62
CA ARG A 94 3.93 -4.16 8.99
C ARG A 94 4.97 -3.64 9.97
N LYS A 95 4.53 -3.04 11.06
CA LYS A 95 5.44 -2.70 12.14
C LYS A 95 5.91 -3.99 12.81
N LYS A 96 7.16 -4.01 13.29
CA LYS A 96 7.71 -5.16 14.00
C LYS A 96 6.82 -5.52 15.19
N ASP A 97 6.68 -6.81 15.45
CA ASP A 97 5.88 -7.36 16.56
C ASP A 97 4.38 -7.09 16.45
N SER A 98 3.90 -6.76 15.26
CA SER A 98 2.47 -6.60 14.99
C SER A 98 1.83 -7.90 14.53
N GLU A 99 0.50 -7.87 14.30
CA GLU A 99 -0.24 -9.00 13.73
C GLU A 99 0.37 -9.41 12.38
N TYR A 100 0.17 -10.67 12.00
CA TYR A 100 0.65 -11.19 10.73
C TYR A 100 -0.48 -11.87 9.96
N SER A 101 -0.66 -11.48 8.72
CA SER A 101 -1.67 -12.08 7.83
C SER A 101 -0.98 -13.06 6.88
N THR A 102 -1.20 -14.35 7.10
CA THR A 102 -0.62 -15.40 6.24
C THR A 102 -1.19 -15.34 4.82
N THR A 103 -2.48 -15.05 4.69
CA THR A 103 -3.13 -14.96 3.37
C THR A 103 -2.61 -13.77 2.57
N SER A 104 -2.47 -12.61 3.21
CA SER A 104 -1.91 -11.42 2.55
C SER A 104 -0.45 -11.61 2.19
N SER A 105 0.31 -12.28 3.06
CA SER A 105 1.70 -12.64 2.79
C SER A 105 1.81 -13.53 1.55
N GLY A 106 0.91 -14.50 1.40
CA GLY A 106 0.89 -15.40 0.25
C GLY A 106 0.61 -14.71 -1.08
N CYS A 107 0.03 -13.52 -1.06
CA CYS A 107 -0.25 -12.71 -2.25
C CYS A 107 0.78 -11.57 -2.44
N SER A 108 1.83 -11.53 -1.63
CA SER A 108 2.77 -10.42 -1.64
C SER A 108 4.09 -10.78 -2.29
N THR A 109 4.66 -9.81 -3.01
CA THR A 109 5.99 -9.93 -3.62
C THR A 109 7.08 -9.84 -2.54
N ALA A 110 6.88 -8.97 -1.56
CA ALA A 110 7.80 -8.79 -0.45
C ALA A 110 7.03 -8.37 0.81
N ILE A 111 7.56 -8.78 1.96
CA ILE A 111 7.02 -8.40 3.26
C ILE A 111 8.09 -7.58 3.96
N ILE A 112 7.72 -6.39 4.41
CA ILE A 112 8.64 -5.43 5.02
C ILE A 112 8.17 -5.17 6.44
N ALA A 113 8.92 -5.71 7.42
CA ALA A 113 8.71 -5.40 8.83
C ALA A 113 9.61 -4.21 9.17
N TYR A 114 9.04 -3.16 9.69
CA TYR A 114 9.78 -1.93 9.97
C TYR A 114 9.51 -1.44 11.40
N ARG A 115 10.44 -0.64 11.94
CA ARG A 115 10.35 -0.09 13.29
C ARG A 115 9.77 1.32 13.30
N ASN A 116 10.15 2.13 12.32
CA ASN A 116 9.76 3.54 12.24
C ASN A 116 9.83 4.01 10.78
N GLU A 117 9.45 5.27 10.55
CA GLU A 117 9.42 5.85 9.20
C GLU A 117 10.80 5.91 8.53
N PHE A 118 11.87 6.03 9.29
CA PHE A 118 13.23 6.09 8.74
C PHE A 118 13.67 4.72 8.24
N ASP A 119 13.42 3.69 9.03
CA ASP A 119 13.69 2.29 8.69
C ASP A 119 12.89 1.88 7.44
N LEU A 120 11.61 2.25 7.41
CA LEU A 120 10.73 1.99 6.26
C LEU A 120 11.24 2.67 5.00
N LYS A 121 11.59 3.94 5.09
CA LYS A 121 12.12 4.72 3.95
C LYS A 121 13.38 4.07 3.38
N GLU A 122 14.29 3.66 4.26
CA GLU A 122 15.54 3.02 3.83
C GLU A 122 15.28 1.71 3.10
N THR A 123 14.42 0.86 3.63
CA THR A 123 14.11 -0.44 3.04
C THR A 123 13.40 -0.29 1.69
N ILE A 124 12.40 0.57 1.63
CA ILE A 124 11.68 0.83 0.36
C ILE A 124 12.61 1.47 -0.66
N GLY A 125 13.48 2.39 -0.22
CA GLY A 125 14.46 3.02 -1.11
C GLY A 125 15.38 2.00 -1.78
N LYS A 126 15.83 0.99 -1.06
CA LYS A 126 16.64 -0.09 -1.60
C LYS A 126 15.87 -0.91 -2.64
N ILE A 127 14.61 -1.22 -2.36
CA ILE A 127 13.75 -1.97 -3.28
C ILE A 127 13.55 -1.19 -4.59
N LEU A 128 13.28 0.11 -4.49
CA LEU A 128 13.11 0.96 -5.67
C LEU A 128 14.37 1.01 -6.53
N LYS A 129 15.54 1.11 -5.93
CA LYS A 129 16.82 1.11 -6.65
C LYS A 129 17.02 -0.19 -7.41
N LEU A 130 16.74 -1.33 -6.79
CA LEU A 130 16.89 -2.64 -7.44
C LEU A 130 15.94 -2.80 -8.63
N LYS A 131 14.70 -2.34 -8.51
CA LYS A 131 13.69 -2.47 -9.57
C LYS A 131 13.91 -1.48 -10.72
N MET A 132 14.45 -0.30 -10.44
CA MET A 132 14.64 0.73 -11.46
C MET A 132 15.99 0.65 -12.17
N SER A 133 16.93 -0.14 -11.67
CA SER A 133 18.22 -0.37 -12.30
C SER A 133 18.27 -1.62 -13.19
N SER A 134 17.19 -2.40 -13.19
CA SER A 134 17.12 -3.61 -14.01
C SER A 134 16.39 -3.41 -15.34
#